data_3128ba0eb0903c829161c3caabda1d4c
#
_entry.id   3128ba0eb0903c829161c3caabda1d4c
#
_cell.length_a   1.000
_cell.length_b   1.000
_cell.length_c   1.000
_cell.angle_alpha   90.00
_cell.angle_beta   90.00
_cell.angle_gamma   90.00
#
_symmetry.space_group_name_H-M   'P 1'
#
loop_
_entity.id
_entity.type
_entity.pdbx_description
1 polymer ?
#
loop_
_entity_poly.entity_id
_entity_poly.type
_entity_poly.pdbx_seq_one_letter_code
_entity_poly.pdbx_strand_id
1 'polypeptide(L)'
;KTPEVLLLPGNNLEYPNDTKELHHEVEIVVAISKDGYKIDTADVNDMIFGYAVGVDLTKRDIQKKAKDAGKPWLSGKVFAGSAAISEIVLRDESTDSDKLEILI
;
A
#
# COMPACT_ATOMS: atom_id res chain seq x y z
N LYS A 1 -6.50 -1.75 -1.50
CA LYS A 1 -6.33 -3.06 -2.19
C LYS A 1 -6.69 -4.20 -1.25
N THR A 2 -6.95 -5.38 -1.80
CA THR A 2 -7.27 -6.57 -1.02
C THR A 2 -5.99 -7.38 -0.70
N PRO A 3 -5.99 -8.21 0.36
CA PRO A 3 -4.81 -9.00 0.74
C PRO A 3 -4.28 -9.94 -0.35
N GLU A 4 -5.16 -10.41 -1.23
CA GLU A 4 -4.83 -11.38 -2.29
C GLU A 4 -3.87 -10.84 -3.35
N VAL A 5 -3.72 -9.50 -3.43
CA VAL A 5 -2.82 -8.87 -4.41
C VAL A 5 -1.48 -8.45 -3.83
N LEU A 6 -1.18 -8.85 -2.59
CA LEU A 6 0.11 -8.61 -1.97
C LEU A 6 1.22 -9.33 -2.73
N LEU A 7 2.32 -8.62 -2.96
CA LEU A 7 3.57 -9.14 -3.47
C LEU A 7 4.62 -9.01 -2.36
N LEU A 8 5.00 -10.14 -1.79
CA LEU A 8 5.94 -10.20 -0.68
C LEU A 8 7.39 -10.05 -1.17
N PRO A 9 8.34 -9.65 -0.30
CA PRO A 9 9.75 -9.53 -0.63
C PRO A 9 10.31 -10.79 -1.31
N GLY A 10 11.21 -10.59 -2.27
CA GLY A 10 11.84 -11.68 -3.02
C GLY A 10 11.02 -12.24 -4.19
N ASN A 11 9.78 -11.79 -4.38
CA ASN A 11 8.96 -12.17 -5.53
C ASN A 11 9.04 -11.13 -6.64
N ASN A 12 8.84 -11.59 -7.88
CA ASN A 12 8.82 -10.72 -9.05
C ASN A 12 7.38 -10.40 -9.46
N LEU A 13 7.15 -9.15 -9.85
CA LEU A 13 5.93 -8.77 -10.53
C LEU A 13 6.00 -9.18 -12.00
N GLU A 14 4.99 -9.90 -12.48
CA GLU A 14 4.76 -10.03 -13.92
C GLU A 14 4.06 -8.77 -14.42
N TYR A 15 4.66 -8.11 -15.42
CA TYR A 15 4.07 -6.91 -16.00
C TYR A 15 2.71 -7.25 -16.63
N PRO A 16 1.61 -6.59 -16.22
CA PRO A 16 0.29 -6.88 -16.75
C PRO A 16 0.23 -6.62 -18.27
N ASN A 17 -0.29 -7.58 -19.03
CA ASN A 17 -0.39 -7.48 -20.51
C ASN A 17 -1.58 -6.64 -20.98
N ASP A 18 -2.47 -6.25 -20.10
CA ASP A 18 -3.70 -5.49 -20.37
C ASP A 18 -3.59 -3.98 -20.10
N THR A 19 -2.39 -3.47 -19.80
CA THR A 19 -2.10 -2.04 -19.63
C THR A 19 -0.87 -1.62 -20.42
N LYS A 20 -0.85 -0.36 -20.83
CA LYS A 20 0.32 0.31 -21.44
C LYS A 20 0.95 1.35 -20.50
N GLU A 21 0.31 1.63 -19.37
CA GLU A 21 0.72 2.65 -18.41
C GLU A 21 0.64 2.09 -16.99
N LEU A 22 1.64 1.31 -16.59
CA LEU A 22 1.81 0.87 -15.22
C LEU A 22 2.62 1.91 -14.45
N HIS A 23 1.98 2.53 -13.46
CA HIS A 23 2.61 3.49 -12.55
C HIS A 23 2.85 2.87 -11.18
N HIS A 24 3.82 3.40 -10.47
CA HIS A 24 4.09 3.09 -9.06
C HIS A 24 3.72 4.31 -8.20
N GLU A 25 3.05 4.05 -7.10
CA GLU A 25 2.75 5.03 -6.04
C GLU A 25 3.42 4.50 -4.77
N VAL A 26 4.49 5.18 -4.33
CA VAL A 26 5.24 4.75 -3.15
C VAL A 26 4.55 5.26 -1.90
N GLU A 27 4.36 4.38 -0.92
CA GLU A 27 3.55 4.62 0.27
C GLU A 27 4.21 4.09 1.53
N ILE A 28 3.90 4.70 2.68
CA ILE A 28 4.21 4.11 3.98
C ILE A 28 3.09 3.13 4.34
N VAL A 29 3.48 1.90 4.62
CA VAL A 29 2.57 0.86 5.14
C VAL A 29 2.67 0.85 6.66
N VAL A 30 1.52 0.92 7.32
CA VAL A 30 1.40 0.83 8.78
C VAL A 30 0.79 -0.52 9.12
N ALA A 31 1.55 -1.37 9.80
CA ALA A 31 1.05 -2.64 10.32
C ALA A 31 0.41 -2.43 11.70
N ILE A 32 -0.84 -2.87 11.85
CA ILE A 32 -1.63 -2.73 13.07
C ILE A 32 -1.51 -4.00 13.92
N SER A 33 -1.28 -3.84 15.22
CA SER A 33 -1.02 -4.95 16.16
C SER A 33 -2.27 -5.53 16.82
N LYS A 34 -3.35 -4.78 16.91
CA LYS A 34 -4.56 -5.17 17.67
C LYS A 34 -5.81 -4.48 17.14
N ASP A 35 -6.97 -5.09 17.37
CA ASP A 35 -8.26 -4.50 17.02
C ASP A 35 -8.53 -3.21 17.80
N GLY A 36 -9.27 -2.29 17.16
CA GLY A 36 -9.67 -1.04 17.78
C GLY A 36 -10.94 -0.46 17.14
N TYR A 37 -11.70 0.29 17.92
CA TYR A 37 -12.88 1.00 17.45
C TYR A 37 -12.97 2.36 18.12
N LYS A 38 -13.05 3.43 17.33
CA LYS A 38 -13.10 4.83 17.80
C LYS A 38 -11.97 5.17 18.77
N ILE A 39 -10.74 4.77 18.42
CA ILE A 39 -9.54 4.98 19.23
C ILE A 39 -9.22 6.47 19.29
N ASP A 40 -8.89 6.97 20.46
CA ASP A 40 -8.38 8.34 20.62
C ASP A 40 -7.01 8.49 19.95
N THR A 41 -6.75 9.66 19.39
CA THR A 41 -5.48 9.94 18.68
C THR A 41 -4.26 9.69 19.60
N ALA A 42 -4.37 9.95 20.89
CA ALA A 42 -3.31 9.71 21.86
C ALA A 42 -2.91 8.22 21.97
N ASP A 43 -3.84 7.30 21.70
CA ASP A 43 -3.65 5.85 21.86
C ASP A 43 -3.27 5.15 20.53
N VAL A 44 -3.28 5.88 19.41
CA VAL A 44 -3.02 5.30 18.07
C VAL A 44 -1.65 4.63 18.00
N ASN A 45 -0.62 5.25 18.59
CA ASN A 45 0.73 4.73 18.59
C ASN A 45 0.85 3.33 19.21
N ASP A 46 0.04 3.02 20.21
CA ASP A 46 0.02 1.72 20.87
C ASP A 46 -0.62 0.61 20.02
N MET A 47 -1.28 1.00 18.93
CA MET A 47 -1.89 0.09 17.95
C MET A 47 -0.92 -0.31 16.85
N ILE A 48 0.18 0.40 16.68
CA ILE A 48 1.12 0.19 15.56
C ILE A 48 2.13 -0.89 15.91
N PHE A 49 2.17 -1.94 15.10
CA PHE A 49 3.17 -3.01 15.17
C PHE A 49 4.50 -2.60 14.52
N GLY A 50 4.42 -1.93 13.38
CA GLY A 50 5.60 -1.52 12.63
C GLY A 50 5.24 -0.86 11.31
N TYR A 51 6.28 -0.58 10.52
CA TYR A 51 6.18 0.12 9.26
C TYR A 51 6.87 -0.66 8.14
N ALA A 52 6.40 -0.47 6.92
CA ALA A 52 7.04 -0.98 5.72
C ALA A 52 6.93 0.07 4.60
N VAL A 53 7.70 -0.11 3.54
CA VAL A 53 7.50 0.62 2.29
C VAL A 53 6.55 -0.20 1.42
N GLY A 54 5.54 0.46 0.88
CA GLY A 54 4.59 -0.11 -0.06
C GLY A 54 4.70 0.52 -1.45
N VAL A 55 4.33 -0.23 -2.46
CA VAL A 55 4.15 0.28 -3.82
C VAL A 55 2.75 -0.09 -4.29
N ASP A 56 1.88 0.93 -4.39
CA ASP A 56 0.56 0.81 -5.02
C ASP A 56 0.73 0.88 -6.55
N LEU A 57 0.86 -0.29 -7.18
CA LEU A 57 0.93 -0.38 -8.62
C LEU A 57 -0.43 -0.11 -9.24
N THR A 58 -0.44 0.77 -10.23
CA THR A 58 -1.67 1.30 -10.82
C THR A 58 -1.60 1.21 -12.35
N LYS A 59 -2.57 0.52 -12.95
CA LYS A 59 -2.82 0.58 -14.40
C LYS A 59 -3.50 1.92 -14.71
N ARG A 60 -2.69 2.93 -14.97
CA ARG A 60 -3.15 4.33 -15.04
C ARG A 60 -4.14 4.61 -16.16
N ASP A 61 -3.92 4.00 -17.32
CA ASP A 61 -4.82 4.08 -18.49
C ASP A 61 -6.21 3.48 -18.17
N ILE A 62 -6.27 2.37 -17.43
CA ILE A 62 -7.52 1.71 -17.03
C ILE A 62 -8.22 2.55 -15.94
N GLN A 63 -7.47 3.02 -14.94
CA GLN A 63 -8.01 3.89 -13.90
C GLN A 63 -8.62 5.16 -14.51
N LYS A 64 -7.92 5.79 -15.47
CA LYS A 64 -8.43 6.99 -16.15
C LYS A 64 -9.75 6.73 -16.89
N LYS A 65 -9.86 5.64 -17.63
CA LYS A 65 -11.09 5.25 -18.32
C LYS A 65 -12.25 5.05 -17.32
N ALA A 66 -11.99 4.40 -16.19
CA ALA A 66 -12.99 4.21 -15.15
C ALA A 66 -13.43 5.54 -14.55
N LYS A 67 -12.49 6.43 -14.23
CA LYS A 67 -12.75 7.78 -13.70
C LYS A 67 -13.59 8.61 -14.66
N ASP A 68 -13.22 8.66 -15.93
CA ASP A 68 -13.93 9.42 -16.97
C ASP A 68 -15.38 8.90 -17.18
N ALA A 69 -15.61 7.60 -16.92
CA ALA A 69 -16.91 6.96 -16.99
C ALA A 69 -17.71 6.97 -15.68
N GLY A 70 -17.20 7.58 -14.60
CA GLY A 70 -17.83 7.59 -13.27
C GLY A 70 -17.94 6.19 -12.64
N LYS A 71 -17.03 5.26 -12.99
CA LYS A 71 -17.01 3.86 -12.52
C LYS A 71 -15.96 3.64 -11.43
N PRO A 72 -16.11 2.60 -10.58
CA PRO A 72 -15.08 2.21 -9.63
C PRO A 72 -13.74 1.88 -10.30
N TRP A 73 -12.64 2.20 -9.63
CA TRP A 73 -11.27 2.04 -10.17
C TRP A 73 -10.68 0.64 -9.96
N LEU A 74 -11.48 -0.31 -9.50
CA LEU A 74 -11.03 -1.62 -9.06
C LEU A 74 -10.10 -2.32 -10.08
N SER A 75 -10.49 -2.34 -11.35
CA SER A 75 -9.71 -2.97 -12.42
C SER A 75 -8.35 -2.31 -12.68
N GLY A 76 -8.21 -1.02 -12.33
CA GLY A 76 -6.94 -0.30 -12.43
C GLY A 76 -6.03 -0.47 -11.21
N LYS A 77 -6.59 -0.88 -10.07
CA LYS A 77 -5.90 -0.91 -8.77
C LYS A 77 -5.71 -2.32 -8.20
N VAL A 78 -6.57 -3.28 -8.53
CA VAL A 78 -6.56 -4.62 -7.94
C VAL A 78 -6.27 -5.65 -9.02
N PHE A 79 -5.03 -6.14 -9.06
CA PHE A 79 -4.54 -7.21 -9.93
C PHE A 79 -3.37 -7.93 -9.23
N ALA A 80 -3.03 -9.12 -9.66
CA ALA A 80 -2.00 -9.96 -9.03
C ALA A 80 -0.68 -9.18 -8.85
N GLY A 81 -0.15 -9.16 -7.63
CA GLY A 81 1.08 -8.48 -7.28
C GLY A 81 1.01 -6.96 -7.24
N SER A 82 -0.18 -6.35 -7.33
CA SER A 82 -0.33 -4.90 -7.41
C SER A 82 -0.05 -4.13 -6.12
N ALA A 83 0.15 -4.83 -5.00
CA ALA A 83 0.55 -4.25 -3.72
C ALA A 83 1.88 -4.88 -3.27
N ALA A 84 2.99 -4.37 -3.78
CA ALA A 84 4.30 -4.81 -3.32
C ALA A 84 4.63 -4.16 -1.97
N ILE A 85 5.16 -4.94 -1.03
CA ILE A 85 5.57 -4.43 0.28
C ILE A 85 6.97 -4.93 0.63
N SER A 86 7.72 -4.12 1.39
CA SER A 86 8.97 -4.54 2.02
C SER A 86 8.70 -5.42 3.24
N GLU A 87 9.76 -5.92 3.86
CA GLU A 87 9.67 -6.44 5.23
C GLU A 87 9.20 -5.34 6.19
N ILE A 88 8.48 -5.75 7.24
CA ILE A 88 7.99 -4.84 8.28
C ILE A 88 9.12 -4.61 9.28
N VAL A 89 9.46 -3.34 9.49
CA VAL A 89 10.34 -2.90 10.57
C VAL A 89 9.48 -2.64 11.80
N LEU A 90 9.80 -3.31 12.90
CA LEU A 90 9.06 -3.13 14.15
C LEU A 90 9.18 -1.69 14.65
N ARG A 91 8.06 -1.15 15.12
CA ARG A 91 8.06 0.13 15.82
C ARG A 91 8.77 -0.03 17.17
N ASP A 92 9.65 0.88 17.49
CA ASP A 92 10.20 1.07 18.83
C ASP A 92 9.72 2.40 19.44
N GLU A 93 10.00 2.63 20.73
CA GLU A 93 9.60 3.85 21.43
C GLU A 93 10.27 5.12 20.87
N SER A 94 11.38 5.00 20.15
CA SER A 94 12.09 6.10 19.53
C SER A 94 11.56 6.43 18.12
N THR A 95 10.71 5.59 17.55
CA THR A 95 10.13 5.80 16.22
C THR A 95 9.12 6.93 16.25
N ASP A 96 9.50 8.06 15.66
CA ASP A 96 8.63 9.22 15.48
C ASP A 96 7.94 9.10 14.11
N SER A 97 6.66 8.75 14.10
CA SER A 97 5.89 8.57 12.86
C SER A 97 5.82 9.83 11.98
N ASP A 98 5.93 11.01 12.61
CA ASP A 98 5.88 12.29 11.89
C ASP A 98 7.18 12.61 11.14
N LYS A 99 8.24 11.84 11.42
CA LYS A 99 9.55 11.98 10.77
C LYS A 99 9.90 10.85 9.81
N LEU A 100 8.94 9.96 9.50
CA LEU A 100 9.18 8.93 8.51
C LEU A 100 9.30 9.55 7.12
N GLU A 101 10.38 9.23 6.43
CA GLU A 101 10.66 9.67 5.06
C GLU A 101 10.79 8.48 4.13
N ILE A 102 10.30 8.63 2.90
CA ILE A 102 10.54 7.69 1.82
C ILE A 102 11.60 8.30 0.91
N LEU A 103 12.74 7.64 0.79
CA LEU A 103 13.77 8.00 -0.18
C LEU A 103 13.58 7.17 -1.45
N ILE A 104 13.46 7.86 -2.59
CA ILE A 104 13.28 7.28 -3.92
C ILE A 104 14.52 7.55 -4.76
#